data_8b65b242d968487f9ca537a2c09763a0
#
_entry.id   8b65b242d968487f9ca537a2c09763a0
#
_cell.length_a   1.000
_cell.length_b   1.000
_cell.length_c   1.000
_cell.angle_alpha   90.00
_cell.angle_beta   90.00
_cell.angle_gamma   90.00
#
_symmetry.space_group_name_H-M   'P 1'
#
loop_
_entity.id
_entity.type
_entity.pdbx_description
1 polymer ?
#
loop_
_entity_poly.entity_id
_entity_poly.type
_entity_poly.pdbx_seq_one_letter_code
_entity_poly.pdbx_strand_id
1 'polypeptide(L)'
;DSEMKSLYSGYREGKYVELREKYEPGYKKINDELDFGVSYTEDIEKFLSLYLKFPINILDWGGDTGKNTPFKSKCRLFYVYDISNKPVIAGAEKVDKSTLTNTKYDLIVCSNVLEHVPYPSELILDIKNTMAKDTLLYLEIPLEDIVRTADTEINLHEKKKYWHEHINFYTEKSIYILLQKCGFKIIELKKLQVTVADKSSHVYLVACKVQ
;
A
#
# COMPACT_ATOMS: atom_id res chain seq x y z
N ASP A 1 -2.89 18.12 2.66
CA ASP A 1 -2.41 17.62 1.34
C ASP A 1 -1.18 18.36 0.81
N SER A 2 -1.05 19.70 0.99
CA SER A 2 0.12 20.46 0.51
C SER A 2 1.42 20.08 1.25
N GLU A 3 1.34 19.85 2.56
CA GLU A 3 2.49 19.44 3.37
C GLU A 3 2.95 18.02 3.00
N MET A 4 2.02 17.09 2.86
CA MET A 4 2.32 15.73 2.40
C MET A 4 2.92 15.72 1.00
N LYS A 5 2.37 16.52 0.08
CA LYS A 5 2.93 16.66 -1.27
C LYS A 5 4.35 17.20 -1.25
N SER A 6 4.63 18.17 -0.38
CA SER A 6 5.98 18.71 -0.19
C SER A 6 6.94 17.68 0.40
N LEU A 7 6.48 16.91 1.40
CA LEU A 7 7.27 15.86 2.04
C LEU A 7 7.66 14.74 1.07
N TYR A 8 6.71 14.33 0.21
CA TYR A 8 6.92 13.22 -0.73
C TYR A 8 7.42 13.66 -2.11
N SER A 9 7.61 14.97 -2.38
CA SER A 9 8.09 15.46 -3.69
C SER A 9 9.47 14.93 -4.08
N GLY A 10 10.33 14.61 -3.13
CA GLY A 10 11.65 13.98 -3.35
C GLY A 10 11.77 12.59 -2.74
N TYR A 11 10.64 11.97 -2.40
CA TYR A 11 10.62 10.66 -1.75
C TYR A 11 11.26 9.58 -2.61
N ARG A 12 12.22 8.86 -2.00
CA ARG A 12 13.01 7.81 -2.66
C ARG A 12 13.88 8.27 -3.85
N GLU A 13 14.10 9.59 -4.00
CA GLU A 13 15.07 10.13 -4.95
C GLU A 13 16.50 10.18 -4.35
N GLY A 14 17.52 10.41 -5.20
CA GLY A 14 18.94 10.31 -4.85
C GLY A 14 19.33 10.94 -3.52
N LYS A 15 19.02 12.22 -3.29
CA LYS A 15 19.34 12.93 -2.03
C LYS A 15 18.62 12.33 -0.82
N TYR A 16 17.37 11.90 -0.99
CA TYR A 16 16.61 11.25 0.06
C TYR A 16 17.23 9.90 0.43
N VAL A 17 17.56 9.08 -0.56
CA VAL A 17 18.22 7.78 -0.37
C VAL A 17 19.58 7.93 0.30
N GLU A 18 20.39 8.90 -0.12
CA GLU A 18 21.70 9.18 0.50
C GLU A 18 21.56 9.59 1.98
N LEU A 19 20.62 10.46 2.29
CA LEU A 19 20.37 10.89 3.66
C LEU A 19 19.86 9.74 4.52
N ARG A 20 18.96 8.92 3.97
CA ARG A 20 18.42 7.74 4.67
C ARG A 20 19.49 6.70 4.94
N GLU A 21 20.32 6.38 3.97
CA GLU A 21 21.44 5.43 4.13
C GLU A 21 22.39 5.83 5.27
N LYS A 22 22.58 7.15 5.49
CA LYS A 22 23.41 7.66 6.59
C LYS A 22 22.81 7.35 7.96
N TYR A 23 21.49 7.42 8.12
CA TYR A 23 20.81 7.21 9.42
C TYR A 23 20.22 5.80 9.56
N GLU A 24 20.06 5.08 8.47
CA GLU A 24 19.54 3.74 8.39
C GLU A 24 20.37 2.92 7.39
N PRO A 25 21.52 2.40 7.82
CA PRO A 25 22.39 1.60 6.95
C PRO A 25 21.67 0.41 6.32
N GLY A 26 21.78 0.28 5.01
CA GLY A 26 21.06 -0.73 4.22
C GLY A 26 19.76 -0.24 3.58
N TYR A 27 19.36 1.03 3.79
CA TYR A 27 18.17 1.61 3.17
C TYR A 27 18.26 1.60 1.64
N LYS A 28 19.43 1.90 1.07
CA LYS A 28 19.66 1.87 -0.38
C LYS A 28 19.32 0.50 -0.97
N LYS A 29 19.76 -0.58 -0.32
CA LYS A 29 19.43 -1.95 -0.77
C LYS A 29 17.92 -2.20 -0.77
N ILE A 30 17.23 -1.79 0.29
CA ILE A 30 15.76 -1.90 0.39
C ILE A 30 15.10 -1.12 -0.75
N ASN A 31 15.55 0.11 -1.01
CA ASN A 31 15.01 0.95 -2.07
C ASN A 31 15.22 0.31 -3.46
N ASP A 32 16.42 -0.20 -3.74
CA ASP A 32 16.75 -0.86 -5.00
C ASP A 32 15.88 -2.11 -5.23
N GLU A 33 15.62 -2.91 -4.18
CA GLU A 33 14.74 -4.07 -4.27
C GLU A 33 13.28 -3.70 -4.52
N LEU A 34 12.77 -2.67 -3.86
CA LEU A 34 11.43 -2.16 -4.12
C LEU A 34 11.29 -1.63 -5.55
N ASP A 35 12.35 -1.03 -6.09
CA ASP A 35 12.41 -0.60 -7.48
C ASP A 35 12.57 -1.77 -8.47
N PHE A 36 13.06 -2.91 -8.01
CA PHE A 36 13.10 -4.15 -8.82
C PHE A 36 11.75 -4.87 -8.88
N GLY A 37 10.94 -4.72 -7.85
CA GLY A 37 9.64 -5.36 -7.67
C GLY A 37 9.62 -6.31 -6.50
N VAL A 38 8.51 -6.32 -5.76
CA VAL A 38 8.35 -7.22 -4.60
C VAL A 38 8.26 -8.68 -5.04
N SER A 39 8.89 -9.57 -4.27
CA SER A 39 9.00 -11.00 -4.60
C SER A 39 7.70 -11.79 -4.39
N TYR A 40 6.73 -11.24 -3.65
CA TYR A 40 5.50 -11.93 -3.24
C TYR A 40 4.24 -11.50 -4.02
N THR A 41 4.39 -10.86 -5.18
CA THR A 41 3.26 -10.47 -6.04
C THR A 41 2.35 -11.66 -6.41
N GLU A 42 2.93 -12.85 -6.64
CA GLU A 42 2.15 -14.05 -6.92
C GLU A 42 1.25 -14.48 -5.75
N ASP A 43 1.70 -14.29 -4.51
CA ASP A 43 0.89 -14.60 -3.32
C ASP A 43 -0.29 -13.64 -3.20
N ILE A 44 -0.09 -12.36 -3.53
CA ILE A 44 -1.16 -11.36 -3.62
C ILE A 44 -2.15 -11.73 -4.72
N GLU A 45 -1.65 -12.11 -5.91
CA GLU A 45 -2.52 -12.52 -7.02
C GLU A 45 -3.34 -13.77 -6.68
N LYS A 46 -2.75 -14.76 -6.03
CA LYS A 46 -3.47 -15.96 -5.53
C LYS A 46 -4.56 -15.57 -4.52
N PHE A 47 -4.24 -14.69 -3.58
CA PHE A 47 -5.17 -14.22 -2.55
C PHE A 47 -6.38 -13.51 -3.16
N LEU A 48 -6.19 -12.66 -4.19
CA LEU A 48 -7.26 -11.85 -4.78
C LEU A 48 -8.00 -12.54 -5.93
N SER A 49 -7.40 -13.52 -6.60
CA SER A 49 -7.94 -14.14 -7.82
C SER A 49 -9.34 -14.75 -7.63
N LEU A 50 -9.66 -15.19 -6.41
CA LEU A 50 -10.97 -15.76 -6.08
C LEU A 50 -12.13 -14.76 -6.15
N TYR A 51 -11.83 -13.46 -6.12
CA TYR A 51 -12.80 -12.37 -6.03
C TYR A 51 -12.93 -11.55 -7.32
N LEU A 52 -12.10 -11.85 -8.34
CA LEU A 52 -11.99 -11.07 -9.57
C LEU A 52 -12.33 -11.90 -10.81
N LYS A 53 -12.91 -11.24 -11.81
CA LYS A 53 -13.19 -11.82 -13.13
C LYS A 53 -12.40 -11.07 -14.19
N PHE A 54 -11.40 -11.71 -14.76
CA PHE A 54 -10.50 -11.10 -15.74
C PHE A 54 -11.08 -11.01 -17.16
N PRO A 55 -10.65 -10.00 -17.95
CA PRO A 55 -9.71 -8.92 -17.62
C PRO A 55 -10.35 -7.80 -16.77
N ILE A 56 -9.58 -7.11 -15.95
CA ILE A 56 -10.03 -6.13 -14.96
C ILE A 56 -9.51 -4.71 -15.23
N ASN A 57 -10.22 -3.71 -14.68
CA ASN A 57 -9.76 -2.32 -14.58
C ASN A 57 -9.15 -2.11 -13.20
N ILE A 58 -7.90 -1.65 -13.14
CA ILE A 58 -7.14 -1.46 -11.90
C ILE A 58 -6.88 0.02 -11.67
N LEU A 59 -7.07 0.44 -10.42
CA LEU A 59 -6.51 1.68 -9.89
C LEU A 59 -5.51 1.31 -8.78
N ASP A 60 -4.28 1.76 -8.90
CA ASP A 60 -3.28 1.68 -7.83
C ASP A 60 -3.19 3.02 -7.12
N TRP A 61 -3.69 3.08 -5.91
CA TRP A 61 -3.75 4.28 -5.07
C TRP A 61 -2.51 4.37 -4.18
N GLY A 62 -1.64 5.32 -4.48
CA GLY A 62 -0.30 5.42 -3.87
C GLY A 62 0.68 4.42 -4.48
N GLY A 63 0.48 4.09 -5.77
CA GLY A 63 1.22 3.03 -6.46
C GLY A 63 2.63 3.41 -6.92
N ASP A 64 3.13 4.63 -6.59
CA ASP A 64 4.43 5.15 -7.05
C ASP A 64 4.53 5.05 -8.59
N THR A 65 5.30 4.10 -9.10
CA THR A 65 5.46 3.86 -10.55
C THR A 65 4.48 2.81 -11.11
N GLY A 66 3.70 2.15 -10.27
CA GLY A 66 2.84 1.02 -10.65
C GLY A 66 3.58 -0.31 -10.80
N LYS A 67 4.87 -0.38 -10.47
CA LYS A 67 5.69 -1.57 -10.71
C LYS A 67 5.28 -2.77 -9.86
N ASN A 68 4.80 -2.51 -8.64
CA ASN A 68 4.41 -3.55 -7.68
C ASN A 68 2.91 -3.89 -7.73
N THR A 69 2.14 -3.29 -8.63
CA THR A 69 0.71 -3.56 -8.79
C THR A 69 0.47 -5.00 -9.25
N PRO A 70 -0.40 -5.78 -8.58
CA PRO A 70 -0.76 -7.11 -9.03
C PRO A 70 -1.60 -7.07 -10.32
N PHE A 71 -1.62 -8.18 -11.06
CA PHE A 71 -2.42 -8.38 -12.29
C PHE A 71 -2.15 -7.44 -13.46
N LYS A 72 -1.01 -6.78 -13.53
CA LYS A 72 -0.62 -5.87 -14.62
C LYS A 72 -0.78 -6.51 -16.01
N SER A 73 -0.50 -7.80 -16.14
CA SER A 73 -0.64 -8.56 -17.40
C SER A 73 -2.07 -9.02 -17.71
N LYS A 74 -3.01 -8.84 -16.79
CA LYS A 74 -4.40 -9.33 -16.87
C LYS A 74 -5.42 -8.20 -16.82
N CYS A 75 -4.99 -6.94 -16.93
CA CYS A 75 -5.85 -5.76 -16.89
C CYS A 75 -6.24 -5.27 -18.30
N ARG A 76 -7.40 -4.59 -18.39
CA ARG A 76 -7.80 -3.78 -19.55
C ARG A 76 -7.32 -2.35 -19.41
N LEU A 77 -7.50 -1.77 -18.21
CA LEU A 77 -7.07 -0.44 -17.85
C LEU A 77 -6.24 -0.53 -16.59
N PHE A 78 -5.11 0.17 -16.57
CA PHE A 78 -4.24 0.24 -15.44
C PHE A 78 -3.87 1.69 -15.14
N TYR A 79 -4.50 2.23 -14.11
CA TYR A 79 -4.30 3.58 -13.64
C TYR A 79 -3.50 3.61 -12.35
N VAL A 80 -2.62 4.60 -12.23
CA VAL A 80 -1.85 4.89 -11.01
C VAL A 80 -2.16 6.31 -10.55
N TYR A 81 -2.66 6.44 -9.34
CA TYR A 81 -2.76 7.70 -8.64
C TYR A 81 -1.69 7.77 -7.57
N ASP A 82 -0.80 8.73 -7.66
CA ASP A 82 0.26 8.95 -6.68
C ASP A 82 0.58 10.43 -6.57
N ILE A 83 0.94 10.87 -5.35
CA ILE A 83 1.32 12.26 -5.07
C ILE A 83 2.75 12.59 -5.52
N SER A 84 3.59 11.58 -5.78
CA SER A 84 4.93 11.74 -6.33
C SER A 84 4.85 12.18 -7.81
N ASN A 85 5.93 12.76 -8.32
CA ASN A 85 6.03 13.14 -9.72
C ASN A 85 6.73 12.08 -10.59
N LYS A 86 6.95 10.87 -10.06
CA LYS A 86 7.60 9.80 -10.79
C LYS A 86 6.79 9.35 -12.01
N PRO A 87 7.46 9.01 -13.13
CA PRO A 87 6.80 8.42 -14.28
C PRO A 87 6.33 7.01 -13.95
N VAL A 88 5.17 6.64 -14.47
CA VAL A 88 4.64 5.27 -14.34
C VAL A 88 5.26 4.33 -15.37
N ILE A 89 5.23 3.02 -15.10
CA ILE A 89 5.73 2.00 -16.02
C ILE A 89 4.91 1.92 -17.31
N ALA A 90 5.50 1.33 -18.34
CA ALA A 90 4.79 1.07 -19.60
C ALA A 90 3.52 0.23 -19.37
N GLY A 91 2.43 0.65 -20.00
CA GLY A 91 1.10 0.03 -19.84
C GLY A 91 0.27 0.61 -18.68
N ALA A 92 0.85 1.43 -17.82
CA ALA A 92 0.13 2.19 -16.82
C ALA A 92 -0.12 3.64 -17.28
N GLU A 93 -1.19 4.25 -16.81
CA GLU A 93 -1.51 5.65 -17.02
C GLU A 93 -1.58 6.36 -15.67
N LYS A 94 -0.85 7.48 -15.54
CA LYS A 94 -0.93 8.33 -14.35
C LYS A 94 -2.19 9.18 -14.41
N VAL A 95 -2.95 9.19 -13.33
CA VAL A 95 -4.23 9.92 -13.23
C VAL A 95 -4.23 10.90 -12.07
N ASP A 96 -5.02 11.96 -12.22
CA ASP A 96 -5.23 12.96 -11.18
C ASP A 96 -6.45 12.61 -10.31
N LYS A 97 -6.44 13.08 -9.06
CA LYS A 97 -7.54 12.85 -8.11
C LYS A 97 -8.92 13.26 -8.67
N SER A 98 -8.98 14.32 -9.48
CA SER A 98 -10.21 14.83 -10.08
C SER A 98 -10.84 13.89 -11.13
N THR A 99 -10.05 12.96 -11.68
CA THR A 99 -10.49 12.04 -12.74
C THR A 99 -10.83 10.63 -12.24
N LEU A 100 -10.52 10.32 -10.98
CA LEU A 100 -10.66 8.97 -10.41
C LEU A 100 -12.09 8.41 -10.49
N THR A 101 -13.09 9.27 -10.35
CA THR A 101 -14.51 8.86 -10.38
C THR A 101 -15.06 8.64 -11.78
N ASN A 102 -14.30 8.95 -12.83
CA ASN A 102 -14.75 8.83 -14.23
C ASN A 102 -14.67 7.39 -14.75
N THR A 103 -14.03 6.50 -14.01
CA THR A 103 -13.80 5.11 -14.42
C THR A 103 -14.38 4.15 -13.40
N LYS A 104 -15.01 3.07 -13.88
CA LYS A 104 -15.40 1.94 -13.03
C LYS A 104 -14.22 0.98 -12.88
N TYR A 105 -13.74 0.82 -11.66
CA TYR A 105 -12.66 -0.10 -11.31
C TYR A 105 -13.23 -1.43 -10.81
N ASP A 106 -12.58 -2.52 -11.20
CA ASP A 106 -12.84 -3.86 -10.66
C ASP A 106 -11.99 -4.09 -9.40
N LEU A 107 -10.76 -3.55 -9.39
CA LEU A 107 -9.82 -3.61 -8.27
C LEU A 107 -9.24 -2.22 -7.99
N ILE A 108 -9.29 -1.81 -6.73
CA ILE A 108 -8.45 -0.72 -6.22
C ILE A 108 -7.41 -1.32 -5.28
N VAL A 109 -6.15 -1.02 -5.56
CA VAL A 109 -4.99 -1.40 -4.75
C VAL A 109 -4.58 -0.20 -3.91
N CYS A 110 -4.31 -0.40 -2.62
CA CYS A 110 -3.72 0.60 -1.74
C CYS A 110 -2.72 -0.14 -0.84
N SER A 111 -1.47 -0.21 -1.29
CA SER A 111 -0.42 -1.02 -0.70
C SER A 111 0.62 -0.13 -0.04
N ASN A 112 0.88 -0.38 1.25
CA ASN A 112 1.87 0.35 2.06
C ASN A 112 1.69 1.90 2.00
N VAL A 113 0.46 2.35 2.24
CA VAL A 113 0.09 3.79 2.25
C VAL A 113 -0.48 4.22 3.59
N LEU A 114 -1.31 3.37 4.23
CA LEU A 114 -2.04 3.74 5.44
C LEU A 114 -1.15 4.06 6.64
N GLU A 115 0.03 3.46 6.70
CA GLU A 115 1.02 3.69 7.73
C GLU A 115 1.68 5.08 7.65
N HIS A 116 1.61 5.73 6.49
CA HIS A 116 2.23 7.02 6.22
C HIS A 116 1.30 8.22 6.36
N VAL A 117 -0.02 8.01 6.35
CA VAL A 117 -0.99 9.11 6.29
C VAL A 117 -1.47 9.53 7.68
N PRO A 118 -1.60 10.84 7.97
CA PRO A 118 -2.04 11.31 9.30
C PRO A 118 -3.50 10.96 9.60
N TYR A 119 -4.35 10.82 8.58
CA TYR A 119 -5.79 10.56 8.72
C TYR A 119 -6.23 9.36 7.87
N PRO A 120 -5.94 8.10 8.30
CA PRO A 120 -6.25 6.90 7.51
C PRO A 120 -7.73 6.74 7.15
N SER A 121 -8.63 7.16 8.04
CA SER A 121 -10.08 7.11 7.76
C SER A 121 -10.50 8.03 6.62
N GLU A 122 -9.90 9.20 6.49
CA GLU A 122 -10.17 10.11 5.38
C GLU A 122 -9.70 9.54 4.05
N LEU A 123 -8.50 8.94 4.03
CA LEU A 123 -7.99 8.25 2.85
C LEU A 123 -8.93 7.10 2.43
N ILE A 124 -9.37 6.27 3.37
CA ILE A 124 -10.28 5.15 3.08
C ILE A 124 -11.63 5.66 2.56
N LEU A 125 -12.14 6.78 3.07
CA LEU A 125 -13.36 7.41 2.57
C LEU A 125 -13.16 8.02 1.17
N ASP A 126 -12.02 8.62 0.89
CA ASP A 126 -11.65 9.09 -0.45
C ASP A 126 -11.63 7.94 -1.47
N ILE A 127 -11.00 6.80 -1.11
CA ILE A 127 -11.02 5.59 -1.93
C ILE A 127 -12.46 5.11 -2.14
N LYS A 128 -13.25 5.05 -1.07
CA LYS A 128 -14.66 4.63 -1.15
C LYS A 128 -15.46 5.45 -2.16
N ASN A 129 -15.23 6.75 -2.23
CA ASN A 129 -15.92 7.65 -3.18
C ASN A 129 -15.60 7.35 -4.65
N THR A 130 -14.52 6.59 -4.93
CA THR A 130 -14.15 6.15 -6.28
C THR A 130 -14.67 4.74 -6.61
N MET A 131 -15.26 4.04 -5.64
CA MET A 131 -15.65 2.64 -5.77
C MET A 131 -17.08 2.52 -6.30
N ALA A 132 -17.30 1.59 -7.21
CA ALA A 132 -18.61 1.03 -7.51
C ALA A 132 -18.94 -0.10 -6.50
N LYS A 133 -20.22 -0.51 -6.46
CA LYS A 133 -20.71 -1.55 -5.53
C LYS A 133 -19.91 -2.87 -5.61
N ASP A 134 -19.46 -3.24 -6.81
CA ASP A 134 -18.76 -4.51 -7.05
C ASP A 134 -17.23 -4.37 -6.99
N THR A 135 -16.71 -3.15 -6.85
CA THR A 135 -15.27 -2.89 -6.76
C THR A 135 -14.67 -3.59 -5.54
N LEU A 136 -13.59 -4.34 -5.74
CA LEU A 136 -12.78 -4.91 -4.66
C LEU A 136 -11.74 -3.88 -4.23
N LEU A 137 -11.65 -3.61 -2.94
CA LEU A 137 -10.52 -2.88 -2.35
C LEU A 137 -9.55 -3.88 -1.77
N TYR A 138 -8.30 -3.81 -2.20
CA TYR A 138 -7.16 -4.50 -1.61
C TYR A 138 -6.30 -3.52 -0.84
N LEU A 139 -6.06 -3.82 0.43
CA LEU A 139 -5.10 -3.11 1.27
C LEU A 139 -3.95 -4.06 1.63
N GLU A 140 -2.73 -3.56 1.51
CA GLU A 140 -1.56 -4.17 2.10
C GLU A 140 -1.02 -3.24 3.18
N ILE A 141 -0.83 -3.79 4.38
CA ILE A 141 -0.46 -3.01 5.56
C ILE A 141 0.66 -3.73 6.29
N PRO A 142 1.79 -3.09 6.59
CA PRO A 142 2.86 -3.73 7.32
C PRO A 142 2.42 -4.11 8.74
N LEU A 143 2.74 -5.34 9.15
CA LEU A 143 2.65 -5.78 10.53
C LEU A 143 4.00 -5.57 11.18
N GLU A 144 4.19 -4.39 11.74
CA GLU A 144 5.44 -3.98 12.37
C GLU A 144 5.81 -4.83 13.58
N ASP A 145 7.12 -5.06 13.76
CA ASP A 145 7.64 -5.85 14.88
C ASP A 145 7.22 -5.25 16.23
N ILE A 146 7.15 -3.92 16.35
CA ILE A 146 6.68 -3.26 17.57
C ILE A 146 5.26 -3.68 17.96
N VAL A 147 4.39 -3.97 16.98
CA VAL A 147 3.03 -4.45 17.24
C VAL A 147 3.02 -5.96 17.45
N ARG A 148 3.79 -6.69 16.64
CA ARG A 148 3.84 -8.16 16.66
C ARG A 148 4.37 -8.73 17.97
N THR A 149 5.31 -8.00 18.63
CA THR A 149 5.99 -8.43 19.86
C THR A 149 5.57 -7.62 21.10
N ALA A 150 4.55 -6.76 20.99
CA ALA A 150 4.14 -5.83 22.04
C ALA A 150 3.84 -6.51 23.39
N ASP A 151 3.29 -7.71 23.36
CA ASP A 151 2.90 -8.45 24.58
C ASP A 151 4.07 -9.21 25.22
N THR A 152 5.23 -9.31 24.55
CA THR A 152 6.35 -10.14 24.96
C THR A 152 7.65 -9.36 25.23
N GLU A 153 7.68 -8.07 24.87
CA GLU A 153 8.90 -7.25 24.90
C GLU A 153 8.78 -6.06 25.83
N ILE A 154 9.80 -5.82 26.65
CA ILE A 154 9.85 -4.68 27.58
C ILE A 154 10.34 -3.41 26.84
N ASN A 155 11.26 -3.54 25.89
CA ASN A 155 11.88 -2.43 25.18
C ASN A 155 11.30 -2.24 23.78
N LEU A 156 10.02 -1.91 23.70
CA LEU A 156 9.31 -1.75 22.41
C LEU A 156 9.91 -0.69 21.49
N HIS A 157 10.54 0.35 22.07
CA HIS A 157 11.18 1.40 21.28
C HIS A 157 12.33 0.89 20.42
N GLU A 158 13.01 -0.19 20.81
CA GLU A 158 14.08 -0.83 20.03
C GLU A 158 13.53 -1.59 18.82
N LYS A 159 12.24 -1.92 18.84
CA LYS A 159 11.57 -2.63 17.74
C LYS A 159 11.00 -1.70 16.70
N LYS A 160 10.88 -0.39 16.98
CA LYS A 160 10.38 0.56 16.00
C LYS A 160 11.42 0.79 14.92
N LYS A 161 11.00 0.52 13.67
CA LYS A 161 11.73 0.84 12.44
C LYS A 161 11.00 1.99 11.73
N TYR A 162 11.65 2.64 10.76
CA TYR A 162 11.03 3.68 9.91
C TYR A 162 10.36 4.82 10.70
N TRP A 163 11.06 5.33 11.73
CA TRP A 163 10.54 6.29 12.71
C TRP A 163 9.86 7.52 12.13
N HIS A 164 10.29 7.98 10.99
CA HIS A 164 9.80 9.20 10.34
C HIS A 164 8.87 8.92 9.16
N GLU A 165 8.71 7.68 8.74
CA GLU A 165 7.82 7.30 7.63
C GLU A 165 6.55 6.65 8.15
N HIS A 166 6.66 5.64 9.02
CA HIS A 166 5.50 4.94 9.56
C HIS A 166 5.02 5.62 10.82
N ILE A 167 3.95 6.38 10.70
CA ILE A 167 3.30 7.11 11.81
C ILE A 167 2.11 6.34 12.40
N ASN A 168 1.58 5.36 11.66
CA ASN A 168 0.51 4.48 12.13
C ASN A 168 0.99 3.04 12.19
N PHE A 169 0.52 2.33 13.22
CA PHE A 169 0.81 0.92 13.46
C PHE A 169 -0.50 0.16 13.61
N TYR A 170 -0.62 -0.97 12.90
CA TYR A 170 -1.89 -1.67 12.79
C TYR A 170 -1.83 -3.04 13.43
N THR A 171 -2.84 -3.34 14.25
CA THR A 171 -3.24 -4.70 14.62
C THR A 171 -4.38 -5.15 13.72
N GLU A 172 -4.63 -6.44 13.65
CA GLU A 172 -5.80 -6.99 12.98
C GLU A 172 -7.11 -6.33 13.48
N LYS A 173 -7.24 -6.17 14.79
CA LYS A 173 -8.40 -5.50 15.42
C LYS A 173 -8.55 -4.05 14.97
N SER A 174 -7.46 -3.28 14.89
CA SER A 174 -7.55 -1.87 14.47
C SER A 174 -7.92 -1.74 12.99
N ILE A 175 -7.47 -2.67 12.13
CA ILE A 175 -7.88 -2.74 10.72
C ILE A 175 -9.38 -3.00 10.61
N TYR A 176 -9.92 -3.98 11.35
CA TYR A 176 -11.35 -4.27 11.37
C TYR A 176 -12.17 -3.05 11.80
N ILE A 177 -11.77 -2.38 12.89
CA ILE A 177 -12.47 -1.20 13.40
C ILE A 177 -12.42 -0.04 12.38
N LEU A 178 -11.26 0.24 11.78
CA LEU A 178 -11.09 1.29 10.78
C LEU A 178 -12.03 1.06 9.59
N LEU A 179 -11.98 -0.12 8.98
CA LEU A 179 -12.75 -0.45 7.80
C LEU A 179 -14.26 -0.48 8.09
N GLN A 180 -14.67 -1.04 9.22
CA GLN A 180 -16.07 -1.05 9.64
C GLN A 180 -16.62 0.36 9.83
N LYS A 181 -15.87 1.25 10.49
CA LYS A 181 -16.26 2.66 10.67
C LYS A 181 -16.38 3.42 9.35
N CYS A 182 -15.58 3.06 8.35
CA CYS A 182 -15.67 3.62 7.00
C CYS A 182 -16.74 2.96 6.13
N GLY A 183 -17.49 1.99 6.65
CA GLY A 183 -18.58 1.29 5.95
C GLY A 183 -18.08 0.25 4.95
N PHE A 184 -17.03 -0.48 5.29
CA PHE A 184 -16.53 -1.64 4.56
C PHE A 184 -16.81 -2.94 5.28
N LYS A 185 -17.03 -4.00 4.49
CA LYS A 185 -17.04 -5.38 4.93
C LYS A 185 -15.74 -6.04 4.48
N ILE A 186 -14.96 -6.53 5.44
CA ILE A 186 -13.80 -7.38 5.15
C ILE A 186 -14.30 -8.73 4.65
N ILE A 187 -13.83 -9.15 3.49
CA ILE A 187 -14.08 -10.46 2.87
C ILE A 187 -13.07 -11.47 3.39
N GLU A 188 -11.80 -11.07 3.35
CA GLU A 188 -10.69 -11.89 3.85
C GLU A 188 -9.56 -10.99 4.37
N LEU A 189 -8.94 -11.42 5.46
CA LEU A 189 -7.71 -10.85 6.01
C LEU A 189 -6.73 -11.99 6.27
N LYS A 190 -5.53 -11.86 5.71
CA LYS A 190 -4.45 -12.86 5.83
C LYS A 190 -3.17 -12.18 6.29
N LYS A 191 -2.42 -12.83 7.17
CA LYS A 191 -1.03 -12.47 7.47
C LYS A 191 -0.11 -13.22 6.52
N LEU A 192 0.80 -12.52 5.91
CA LEU A 192 1.83 -13.09 5.04
C LEU A 192 3.20 -12.71 5.58
N GLN A 193 4.08 -13.71 5.72
CA GLN A 193 5.50 -13.49 5.93
C GLN A 193 6.16 -13.25 4.59
N VAL A 194 6.92 -12.17 4.47
CA VAL A 194 7.59 -11.75 3.25
C VAL A 194 9.08 -11.54 3.51
N THR A 195 9.89 -11.58 2.47
CA THR A 195 11.32 -11.25 2.55
C THR A 195 11.56 -9.98 1.75
N VAL A 196 12.16 -8.98 2.39
CA VAL A 196 12.57 -7.72 1.75
C VAL A 196 14.01 -7.44 2.18
N ALA A 197 14.91 -7.27 1.23
CA ALA A 197 16.34 -7.04 1.47
C ALA A 197 16.97 -8.08 2.43
N ASP A 198 16.69 -9.36 2.18
CA ASP A 198 17.10 -10.51 3.00
C ASP A 198 16.60 -10.49 4.46
N LYS A 199 15.67 -9.59 4.77
CA LYS A 199 15.04 -9.51 6.09
C LYS A 199 13.61 -10.06 6.04
N SER A 200 13.28 -10.94 6.98
CA SER A 200 11.91 -11.39 7.18
C SER A 200 11.06 -10.24 7.71
N SER A 201 9.92 -10.01 7.11
CA SER A 201 8.91 -9.04 7.51
C SER A 201 7.53 -9.68 7.43
N HIS A 202 6.50 -8.98 7.89
CA HIS A 202 5.12 -9.46 7.83
C HIS A 202 4.21 -8.35 7.31
N VAL A 203 3.21 -8.74 6.53
CA VAL A 203 2.18 -7.84 6.04
C VAL A 203 0.79 -8.43 6.27
N TYR A 204 -0.22 -7.56 6.41
CA TYR A 204 -1.61 -7.94 6.28
C TYR A 204 -2.06 -7.75 4.84
N LEU A 205 -2.64 -8.78 4.25
CA LEU A 205 -3.38 -8.72 2.99
C LEU A 205 -4.87 -8.63 3.35
N VAL A 206 -5.54 -7.58 2.92
CA VAL A 206 -6.96 -7.34 3.25
C VAL A 206 -7.76 -7.14 1.98
N ALA A 207 -8.74 -8.00 1.76
CA ALA A 207 -9.73 -7.86 0.70
C ALA A 207 -11.06 -7.40 1.30
N CYS A 208 -11.62 -6.29 0.83
CA CYS A 208 -12.88 -5.75 1.34
C CYS A 208 -13.73 -5.10 0.25
N LYS A 209 -15.03 -4.93 0.55
CA LYS A 209 -16.02 -4.26 -0.29
C LYS A 209 -16.83 -3.25 0.53
N VAL A 210 -17.43 -2.29 -0.14
CA VAL A 210 -18.42 -1.39 0.48
C VAL A 210 -19.61 -2.22 0.96
N GLN A 211 -20.11 -1.91 2.17
CA GLN A 211 -21.34 -2.53 2.73
C GLN A 211 -22.59 -2.06 2.02
#